data_fedfee41488427920b0b872752f183d4
#
_entry.id   fedfee41488427920b0b872752f183d4
#
_cell.length_a   1.000
_cell.length_b   1.000
_cell.length_c   1.000
_cell.angle_alpha   90.00
_cell.angle_beta   90.00
_cell.angle_gamma   90.00
#
_symmetry.space_group_name_H-M   'P 1'
#
loop_
_entity.id
_entity.type
_entity.pdbx_description
1 polymer ?
#
loop_
_entity_poly.entity_id
_entity_poly.type
_entity_poly.pdbx_seq_one_letter_code
_entity_poly.pdbx_strand_id
1 'polypeptide(L)'
;MKQKFFICKHCGNIVAMIRDKGVPIYCCGEEMQELIPGATEASGEKHIPVYTQEGNTVHVSVGEVEHPMTKEHYIEWVCLETEHGIQYAHLDPDDKPKAKFPICDGDEVRGVYAFCNQHDLWRK
;
A
#
# COMPACT_ATOMS: atom_id res chain seq x y z
N MET A 1 10.86 -3.83 11.57
CA MET A 1 10.33 -4.95 10.76
C MET A 1 9.50 -4.37 9.64
N LYS A 2 9.68 -4.84 8.43
CA LYS A 2 8.86 -4.36 7.31
C LYS A 2 7.50 -5.01 7.33
N GLN A 3 6.46 -4.22 7.06
CA GLN A 3 5.11 -4.74 6.90
C GLN A 3 5.04 -5.68 5.70
N LYS A 4 4.33 -6.80 5.85
CA LYS A 4 4.07 -7.74 4.76
C LYS A 4 2.59 -7.80 4.46
N PHE A 5 2.29 -7.95 3.18
CA PHE A 5 0.93 -8.15 2.68
C PHE A 5 0.90 -9.39 1.81
N PHE A 6 -0.19 -10.14 1.86
CA PHE A 6 -0.38 -11.34 1.06
C PHE A 6 -1.69 -11.26 0.30
N ILE A 7 -1.70 -11.85 -0.89
CA ILE A 7 -2.87 -11.85 -1.76
C ILE A 7 -3.27 -13.27 -2.15
N CYS A 8 -4.57 -13.53 -2.21
CA CYS A 8 -5.12 -14.74 -2.83
C CYS A 8 -5.27 -14.48 -4.32
N LYS A 9 -4.55 -15.21 -5.14
CA LYS A 9 -4.61 -15.04 -6.61
C LYS A 9 -5.94 -15.52 -7.19
N HIS A 10 -6.71 -16.28 -6.44
CA HIS A 10 -8.01 -16.78 -6.91
C HIS A 10 -9.13 -15.78 -6.67
N CYS A 11 -9.31 -15.31 -5.43
CA CYS A 11 -10.42 -14.41 -5.10
C CYS A 11 -10.02 -12.94 -4.94
N GLY A 12 -8.73 -12.65 -4.79
CA GLY A 12 -8.23 -11.29 -4.64
C GLY A 12 -8.17 -10.77 -3.20
N ASN A 13 -8.50 -11.59 -2.21
CA ASN A 13 -8.36 -11.16 -0.81
C ASN A 13 -6.92 -10.74 -0.53
N ILE A 14 -6.77 -9.63 0.20
CA ILE A 14 -5.46 -9.16 0.66
C ILE A 14 -5.50 -9.09 2.17
N VAL A 15 -4.43 -9.58 2.80
CA VAL A 15 -4.26 -9.52 4.26
C VAL A 15 -2.96 -8.81 4.60
N ALA A 16 -2.97 -8.05 5.70
CA ALA A 16 -1.78 -7.47 6.30
C ALA A 16 -1.36 -8.36 7.46
N MET A 17 -0.08 -8.74 7.49
CA MET A 17 0.42 -9.62 8.55
C MET A 17 0.78 -8.80 9.78
N ILE A 18 0.01 -8.97 10.84
CA ILE A 18 0.35 -8.36 12.13
C ILE A 18 1.53 -9.12 12.76
N ARG A 19 1.51 -10.42 12.62
CA ARG A 19 2.58 -11.30 13.12
C ARG A 19 2.79 -12.41 12.11
N ASP A 20 4.02 -12.56 11.65
CA ASP A 20 4.39 -13.59 10.70
C ASP A 20 5.33 -14.60 11.36
N LYS A 21 4.87 -15.84 11.48
CA LYS A 21 5.66 -16.94 12.04
C LYS A 21 6.22 -17.84 10.96
N GLY A 22 6.12 -17.43 9.68
CA GLY A 22 6.66 -18.18 8.56
C GLY A 22 5.80 -19.36 8.12
N VAL A 23 4.58 -19.45 8.61
CA VAL A 23 3.66 -20.52 8.23
C VAL A 23 2.78 -20.03 7.08
N PRO A 24 2.61 -20.82 6.00
CA PRO A 24 1.77 -20.41 4.87
C PRO A 24 0.33 -20.13 5.26
N ILE A 25 -0.25 -19.11 4.61
CA ILE A 25 -1.66 -18.78 4.75
C ILE A 25 -2.37 -19.29 3.49
N TYR A 26 -3.49 -19.99 3.65
CA TYR A 26 -4.27 -20.51 2.54
C TYR A 26 -5.59 -19.77 2.40
N CYS A 27 -5.97 -19.49 1.16
CA CYS A 27 -7.27 -18.93 0.81
C CYS A 27 -7.72 -19.58 -0.49
N CYS A 28 -8.99 -19.96 -0.58
CA CYS A 28 -9.53 -20.66 -1.76
C CYS A 28 -8.76 -21.95 -2.09
N GLY A 29 -8.22 -22.63 -1.09
CA GLY A 29 -7.49 -23.87 -1.27
C GLY A 29 -6.08 -23.70 -1.84
N GLU A 30 -5.59 -22.48 -1.94
CA GLU A 30 -4.25 -22.18 -2.45
C GLU A 30 -3.47 -21.33 -1.46
N GLU A 31 -2.16 -21.47 -1.48
CA GLU A 31 -1.29 -20.64 -0.66
C GLU A 31 -1.34 -19.19 -1.14
N MET A 32 -1.58 -18.27 -0.21
CA MET A 32 -1.51 -16.84 -0.51
C MET A 32 -0.08 -16.43 -0.83
N GLN A 33 0.06 -15.52 -1.76
CA GLN A 33 1.38 -15.05 -2.23
C GLN A 33 1.71 -13.70 -1.61
N GLU A 34 2.96 -13.53 -1.22
CA GLU A 34 3.41 -12.24 -0.71
C GLU A 34 3.43 -11.20 -1.83
N LEU A 35 2.90 -10.03 -1.53
CA LEU A 35 2.99 -8.87 -2.43
C LEU A 35 4.36 -8.23 -2.24
N ILE A 36 5.24 -8.39 -3.23
CA ILE A 36 6.57 -7.79 -3.19
C ILE A 36 6.52 -6.43 -3.87
N PRO A 37 6.80 -5.34 -3.16
CA PRO A 37 6.74 -4.00 -3.76
C PRO A 37 7.62 -3.88 -5.01
N GLY A 38 7.04 -3.32 -6.08
CA GLY A 38 7.77 -3.07 -7.32
C GLY A 38 8.07 -4.32 -8.15
N ALA A 39 7.40 -5.44 -7.87
CA ALA A 39 7.65 -6.67 -8.61
C ALA A 39 7.01 -6.69 -10.00
N THR A 40 6.00 -5.87 -10.22
CA THR A 40 5.29 -5.78 -11.51
C THR A 40 5.91 -4.69 -12.37
N GLU A 41 6.09 -4.96 -13.67
CA GLU A 41 6.59 -3.96 -14.61
C GLU A 41 5.53 -2.89 -14.87
N ALA A 42 5.86 -1.65 -14.52
CA ALA A 42 5.03 -0.49 -14.77
C ALA A 42 5.86 0.78 -14.51
N SER A 43 5.28 1.94 -14.78
CA SER A 43 5.94 3.22 -14.53
C SER A 43 6.12 3.46 -13.03
N GLY A 44 7.36 3.48 -12.55
CA GLY A 44 7.66 3.83 -11.16
C GLY A 44 7.23 5.25 -10.83
N GLU A 45 7.37 6.16 -11.76
CA GLU A 45 6.98 7.57 -11.66
C GLU A 45 5.51 7.76 -11.28
N LYS A 46 4.62 6.87 -11.75
CA LYS A 46 3.18 6.92 -11.46
C LYS A 46 2.74 6.01 -10.31
N HIS A 47 3.57 5.05 -9.92
CA HIS A 47 3.19 4.02 -8.95
C HIS A 47 3.88 4.15 -7.60
N ILE A 48 5.14 4.58 -7.58
CA ILE A 48 5.87 4.75 -6.33
C ILE A 48 5.28 5.94 -5.58
N PRO A 49 4.71 5.73 -4.38
CA PRO A 49 4.15 6.84 -3.63
C PRO A 49 5.24 7.81 -3.18
N VAL A 50 4.87 9.06 -3.05
CA VAL A 50 5.72 10.09 -2.46
C VAL A 50 5.01 10.67 -1.27
N TYR A 51 5.76 11.14 -0.28
CA TYR A 51 5.14 11.71 0.91
C TYR A 51 5.93 12.89 1.46
N THR A 52 5.21 13.76 2.16
CA THR A 52 5.78 14.84 2.95
C THR A 52 5.17 14.80 4.34
N GLN A 53 5.87 15.35 5.31
CA GLN A 53 5.36 15.42 6.68
C GLN A 53 5.33 16.89 7.11
N GLU A 54 4.16 17.31 7.62
CA GLU A 54 3.98 18.62 8.21
C GLU A 54 3.51 18.42 9.64
N GLY A 55 4.40 18.65 10.62
CA GLY A 55 4.07 18.38 12.02
C GLY A 55 3.72 16.91 12.21
N ASN A 56 2.50 16.67 12.67
CA ASN A 56 2.01 15.32 12.92
C ASN A 56 1.07 14.81 11.82
N THR A 57 1.18 15.35 10.61
CA THR A 57 0.40 14.91 9.46
C THR A 57 1.32 14.47 8.34
N VAL A 58 1.11 13.26 7.83
CA VAL A 58 1.82 12.73 6.66
C VAL A 58 0.91 12.82 5.45
N HIS A 59 1.37 13.51 4.40
CA HIS A 59 0.64 13.66 3.14
C HIS A 59 1.25 12.73 2.12
N VAL A 60 0.44 11.86 1.53
CA VAL A 60 0.87 10.89 0.52
C VAL A 60 0.23 11.19 -0.81
N SER A 61 1.00 11.11 -1.87
CA SER A 61 0.50 11.18 -3.25
C SER A 61 1.04 9.99 -4.04
N VAL A 62 0.24 9.45 -4.95
CA VAL A 62 0.67 8.34 -5.80
C VAL A 62 0.60 8.78 -7.25
N GLY A 63 1.69 9.03 -7.88
CA GLY A 63 3.09 9.06 -7.54
C GLY A 63 3.61 10.46 -7.83
N GLU A 64 4.88 10.68 -8.25
CA GLU A 64 5.39 11.97 -8.68
C GLU A 64 4.55 12.53 -9.83
N VAL A 65 4.18 11.66 -10.76
CA VAL A 65 3.17 11.93 -11.79
C VAL A 65 1.91 11.22 -11.32
N GLU A 66 0.80 11.93 -11.26
CA GLU A 66 -0.44 11.42 -10.70
C GLU A 66 -0.91 10.13 -11.38
N HIS A 67 -1.15 9.09 -10.59
CA HIS A 67 -1.65 7.81 -11.08
C HIS A 67 -3.11 7.95 -11.55
N PRO A 68 -3.50 7.26 -12.64
CA PRO A 68 -4.91 7.26 -13.04
C PRO A 68 -5.83 6.75 -11.92
N MET A 69 -7.05 7.28 -11.89
CA MET A 69 -8.07 6.89 -10.93
C MET A 69 -9.38 6.64 -11.68
N THR A 70 -9.34 5.68 -12.61
CA THR A 70 -10.53 5.24 -13.35
C THR A 70 -11.06 3.94 -12.74
N LYS A 71 -12.27 3.59 -13.10
CA LYS A 71 -12.92 2.36 -12.61
C LYS A 71 -12.09 1.10 -12.93
N GLU A 72 -11.44 1.10 -14.08
CA GLU A 72 -10.65 -0.05 -14.58
C GLU A 72 -9.22 -0.03 -14.06
N HIS A 73 -8.69 1.14 -13.71
CA HIS A 73 -7.29 1.29 -13.34
C HIS A 73 -7.15 2.39 -12.29
N TYR A 74 -6.92 2.00 -11.04
CA TYR A 74 -6.84 2.95 -9.95
C TYR A 74 -6.03 2.41 -8.77
N ILE A 75 -5.64 3.31 -7.89
CA ILE A 75 -5.03 2.97 -6.61
C ILE A 75 -6.15 2.63 -5.63
N GLU A 76 -6.20 1.39 -5.18
CA GLU A 76 -7.26 0.92 -4.29
C GLU A 76 -7.05 1.33 -2.84
N TRP A 77 -5.78 1.39 -2.41
CA TRP A 77 -5.47 1.77 -1.04
C TRP A 77 -4.03 2.25 -0.90
N VAL A 78 -3.82 3.00 0.16
CA VAL A 78 -2.51 3.51 0.59
C VAL A 78 -2.32 3.08 2.05
N CYS A 79 -1.11 2.70 2.41
CA CYS A 79 -0.78 2.30 3.77
C CYS A 79 0.45 3.05 4.23
N LEU A 80 0.37 3.62 5.43
CA LEU A 80 1.51 4.24 6.09
C LEU A 80 2.04 3.29 7.14
N GLU A 81 3.32 2.99 7.08
CA GLU A 81 4.02 2.23 8.11
C GLU A 81 4.87 3.19 8.92
N THR A 82 4.67 3.19 10.24
CA THR A 82 5.49 3.95 11.18
C THR A 82 6.20 2.98 12.12
N GLU A 83 7.00 3.52 13.02
CA GLU A 83 7.69 2.72 14.03
C GLU A 83 6.71 1.90 14.87
N HIS A 84 5.51 2.42 15.12
CA HIS A 84 4.55 1.81 16.06
C HIS A 84 3.41 1.05 15.39
N GLY A 85 3.30 1.05 14.08
CA GLY A 85 2.22 0.32 13.43
C GLY A 85 1.93 0.79 12.02
N ILE A 86 0.74 0.46 11.55
CA ILE A 86 0.29 0.85 10.21
C ILE A 86 -1.06 1.56 10.27
N GLN A 87 -1.28 2.42 9.29
CA GLN A 87 -2.58 3.02 9.01
C GLN A 87 -2.91 2.76 7.55
N TYR A 88 -4.18 2.54 7.27
CA TYR A 88 -4.67 2.17 5.96
C TYR A 88 -5.73 3.17 5.52
N ALA A 89 -5.67 3.60 4.26
CA ALA A 89 -6.68 4.44 3.64
C ALA A 89 -7.20 3.79 2.37
N HIS A 90 -8.50 3.58 2.29
CA HIS A 90 -9.17 3.06 1.11
C HIS A 90 -9.48 4.21 0.16
N LEU A 91 -9.27 3.98 -1.15
CA LEU A 91 -9.60 4.95 -2.20
C LEU A 91 -10.58 4.32 -3.18
N ASP A 92 -11.46 5.15 -3.72
CA ASP A 92 -12.41 4.73 -4.76
C ASP A 92 -12.00 5.30 -6.12
N PRO A 93 -12.48 4.70 -7.23
CA PRO A 93 -12.33 5.34 -8.53
C PRO A 93 -12.89 6.76 -8.48
N ASP A 94 -12.26 7.67 -9.19
CA ASP A 94 -12.59 9.10 -9.23
C ASP A 94 -12.13 9.90 -8.02
N ASP A 95 -11.65 9.26 -6.95
CA ASP A 95 -10.93 9.96 -5.89
C ASP A 95 -9.57 10.43 -6.44
N LYS A 96 -8.96 11.38 -5.76
CA LYS A 96 -7.56 11.71 -6.04
C LYS A 96 -6.66 10.63 -5.43
N PRO A 97 -5.52 10.29 -6.08
CA PRO A 97 -4.61 9.27 -5.53
C PRO A 97 -3.76 9.86 -4.40
N LYS A 98 -4.43 10.27 -3.34
CA LYS A 98 -3.83 10.95 -2.20
C LYS A 98 -4.44 10.47 -0.90
N ALA A 99 -3.64 10.54 0.17
CA ALA A 99 -4.12 10.22 1.51
C ALA A 99 -3.38 11.07 2.54
N LYS A 100 -4.03 11.32 3.67
CA LYS A 100 -3.42 11.99 4.82
C LYS A 100 -3.53 11.10 6.04
N PHE A 101 -2.46 11.05 6.84
CA PHE A 101 -2.42 10.23 8.05
C PHE A 101 -1.93 11.07 9.23
N PRO A 102 -2.65 11.06 10.36
CA PRO A 102 -2.11 11.64 11.59
C PRO A 102 -1.10 10.68 12.20
N ILE A 103 -0.06 11.21 12.83
CA ILE A 103 0.87 10.41 13.61
C ILE A 103 1.09 11.09 14.95
N CYS A 104 1.44 10.30 15.96
CA CYS A 104 1.74 10.83 17.29
C CYS A 104 3.12 11.49 17.32
N ASP A 105 3.30 12.42 18.26
CA ASP A 105 4.62 13.01 18.53
C ASP A 105 5.63 11.89 18.78
N GLY A 106 6.77 11.98 18.12
CA GLY A 106 7.86 11.01 18.30
C GLY A 106 7.74 9.75 17.47
N ASP A 107 6.62 9.55 16.78
CA ASP A 107 6.49 8.43 15.84
C ASP A 107 7.23 8.76 14.54
N GLU A 108 7.77 7.76 13.88
CA GLU A 108 8.56 7.94 12.67
C GLU A 108 8.03 7.13 11.51
N VAL A 109 7.96 7.75 10.34
CA VAL A 109 7.58 7.07 9.10
C VAL A 109 8.66 6.07 8.72
N ARG A 110 8.26 4.82 8.46
CA ARG A 110 9.13 3.74 8.02
C ARG A 110 8.93 3.42 6.55
N GLY A 111 7.76 3.67 6.03
CA GLY A 111 7.47 3.43 4.63
C GLY A 111 6.04 3.78 4.28
N VAL A 112 5.82 3.95 2.98
CA VAL A 112 4.49 4.22 2.45
C VAL A 112 4.25 3.23 1.31
N TYR A 113 3.07 2.63 1.31
CA TYR A 113 2.70 1.63 0.31
C TYR A 113 1.48 2.10 -0.47
N ALA A 114 1.41 1.73 -1.74
CA ALA A 114 0.26 1.98 -2.57
C ALA A 114 -0.04 0.72 -3.40
N PHE A 115 -1.29 0.37 -3.51
CA PHE A 115 -1.72 -0.80 -4.28
C PHE A 115 -2.54 -0.38 -5.48
N CYS A 116 -2.05 -0.74 -6.68
CA CYS A 116 -2.72 -0.54 -7.94
C CYS A 116 -3.44 -1.83 -8.33
N ASN A 117 -4.71 -1.75 -8.73
CA ASN A 117 -5.48 -2.93 -9.08
C ASN A 117 -4.92 -3.71 -10.29
N GLN A 118 -4.09 -3.06 -11.12
CA GLN A 118 -3.47 -3.70 -12.29
C GLN A 118 -1.98 -4.00 -12.11
N HIS A 119 -1.27 -3.24 -11.27
CA HIS A 119 0.18 -3.34 -11.17
C HIS A 119 0.67 -3.62 -9.74
N ASP A 120 -0.21 -4.09 -8.88
CA ASP A 120 0.08 -4.56 -7.53
C ASP A 120 0.71 -3.51 -6.59
N LEU A 121 1.61 -3.92 -5.74
CA LEU A 121 2.10 -3.13 -4.62
C LEU A 121 3.37 -2.35 -4.95
N TRP A 122 3.42 -1.12 -4.47
CA TRP A 122 4.57 -0.22 -4.61
C TRP A 122 4.92 0.41 -3.28
N ARG A 123 6.17 0.78 -3.09
CA ARG A 123 6.66 1.29 -1.81
C ARG A 123 7.68 2.41 -2.01
N LYS A 124 7.60 3.37 -1.10
CA LYS A 124 8.63 4.41 -0.92
C LYS A 124 9.37 4.22 0.39
#